data_15f77fa23c4cb770880b118b9101bf5c
#
_entry.id   15f77fa23c4cb770880b118b9101bf5c
#
_cell.length_a   1.000
_cell.length_b   1.000
_cell.length_c   1.000
_cell.angle_alpha   90.00
_cell.angle_beta   90.00
_cell.angle_gamma   90.00
#
_symmetry.space_group_name_H-M   'P 1'
#
loop_
_entity.id
_entity.type
_entity.pdbx_description
1 polymer ?
#
loop_
_entity_poly.entity_id
_entity_poly.type
_entity_poly.pdbx_seq_one_letter_code
_entity_poly.pdbx_strand_id
1 'polypeptide(L)'
;MKYKYAVFDWDGTLADTYPVISAAYDYTFDKMGLLRIPYDEIKRITSTLQNKDTLGYVFKERRDEAAGYFYEYIEKFHTDRLAPMFGAEKLLGFCCEKGLECYLITNKKTRFIKEELEKLGFGKYFKKVVAAGEYAEDKPHPLACHAVFDNRLPPAGEIVVIGDGEADVKTAAAFEHDGERAECIIYDPKRKYRGPEPDHKIESLIEAVAILEKE
;
A
#
# COMPACT_ATOMS: atom_id res chain seq x y z
N MET A 1 22.62 12.29 -1.39
CA MET A 1 21.54 11.35 -1.02
C MET A 1 21.74 10.05 -1.77
N LYS A 2 21.66 8.94 -1.08
CA LYS A 2 21.76 7.59 -1.61
C LYS A 2 20.61 7.26 -2.56
N TYR A 3 19.38 7.52 -2.11
CA TYR A 3 18.20 7.19 -2.89
C TYR A 3 17.90 8.23 -3.98
N LYS A 4 17.47 7.74 -5.13
CA LYS A 4 16.96 8.53 -6.26
C LYS A 4 15.49 8.23 -6.54
N TYR A 5 15.02 7.06 -6.10
CA TYR A 5 13.69 6.52 -6.39
C TYR A 5 12.98 6.12 -5.11
N ALA A 6 11.80 6.68 -4.87
CA ALA A 6 10.95 6.32 -3.75
C ALA A 6 9.67 5.64 -4.27
N VAL A 7 9.46 4.39 -3.89
CA VAL A 7 8.29 3.60 -4.26
C VAL A 7 7.37 3.49 -3.06
N PHE A 8 6.14 3.96 -3.19
CA PHE A 8 5.17 4.03 -2.12
C PHE A 8 4.07 2.99 -2.27
N ASP A 9 3.57 2.49 -1.15
CA ASP A 9 2.24 1.92 -1.02
C ASP A 9 1.20 3.03 -0.79
N TRP A 10 -0.09 2.68 -0.90
CA TRP A 10 -1.20 3.60 -0.74
C TRP A 10 -1.96 3.40 0.56
N ASP A 11 -2.66 2.25 0.68
CA ASP A 11 -3.61 1.97 1.76
C ASP A 11 -2.91 1.79 3.12
N GLY A 12 -3.13 2.70 4.06
CA GLY A 12 -2.45 2.66 5.37
C GLY A 12 -1.04 3.27 5.38
N THR A 13 -0.53 3.67 4.21
CA THR A 13 0.79 4.30 4.05
C THR A 13 0.66 5.80 3.74
N LEU A 14 0.13 6.16 2.58
CA LEU A 14 -0.09 7.55 2.19
C LEU A 14 -1.52 8.02 2.45
N ALA A 15 -2.48 7.11 2.40
CA ALA A 15 -3.90 7.37 2.59
C ALA A 15 -4.48 6.58 3.76
N ASP A 16 -5.24 7.24 4.62
CA ASP A 16 -6.05 6.60 5.65
C ASP A 16 -7.34 6.06 5.03
N THR A 17 -7.27 4.84 4.56
CA THR A 17 -8.40 4.09 3.99
C THR A 17 -9.06 3.16 5.01
N TYR A 18 -8.51 3.07 6.22
CA TYR A 18 -9.03 2.22 7.29
C TYR A 18 -10.53 2.45 7.57
N PRO A 19 -11.01 3.71 7.70
CA PRO A 19 -12.42 3.94 8.03
C PRO A 19 -13.39 3.39 6.99
N VAL A 20 -13.08 3.52 5.71
CA VAL A 20 -13.95 3.05 4.63
C VAL A 20 -13.89 1.53 4.47
N ILE A 21 -12.71 0.93 4.58
CA ILE A 21 -12.55 -0.53 4.48
C ILE A 21 -13.25 -1.21 5.67
N SER A 22 -13.07 -0.70 6.88
CA SER A 22 -13.77 -1.19 8.07
C SER A 22 -15.29 -1.15 7.90
N ALA A 23 -15.83 -0.02 7.43
CA ALA A 23 -17.25 0.13 7.19
C ALA A 23 -17.77 -0.78 6.06
N ALA A 24 -16.96 -1.06 5.03
CA ALA A 24 -17.32 -2.01 3.98
C ALA A 24 -17.45 -3.44 4.51
N TYR A 25 -16.55 -3.86 5.42
CA TYR A 25 -16.71 -5.15 6.11
C TYR A 25 -17.97 -5.18 6.97
N ASP A 26 -18.23 -4.15 7.77
CA ASP A 26 -19.44 -4.06 8.59
C ASP A 26 -20.72 -4.17 7.74
N TYR A 27 -20.76 -3.41 6.63
CA TYR A 27 -21.86 -3.47 5.67
C TYR A 27 -22.03 -4.88 5.09
N THR A 28 -20.92 -5.54 4.73
CA THR A 28 -20.94 -6.90 4.18
C THR A 28 -21.50 -7.90 5.20
N PHE A 29 -21.02 -7.87 6.44
CA PHE A 29 -21.55 -8.74 7.51
C PHE A 29 -23.06 -8.54 7.72
N ASP A 30 -23.53 -7.28 7.77
CA ASP A 30 -24.94 -6.95 7.94
C ASP A 30 -25.80 -7.48 6.79
N LYS A 31 -25.35 -7.26 5.53
CA LYS A 31 -26.07 -7.76 4.33
C LYS A 31 -26.15 -9.28 4.29
N MET A 32 -25.13 -9.96 4.80
CA MET A 32 -25.08 -11.42 4.85
C MET A 32 -25.77 -12.02 6.09
N GLY A 33 -26.24 -11.19 7.03
CA GLY A 33 -26.83 -11.65 8.29
C GLY A 33 -25.84 -12.35 9.22
N LEU A 34 -24.55 -11.97 9.16
CA LEU A 34 -23.47 -12.54 9.94
C LEU A 34 -23.06 -11.64 11.11
N LEU A 35 -22.49 -12.24 12.16
CA LEU A 35 -21.88 -11.47 13.23
C LEU A 35 -20.62 -10.75 12.71
N ARG A 36 -20.50 -9.45 13.04
CA ARG A 36 -19.36 -8.65 12.63
C ARG A 36 -18.07 -9.10 13.32
N ILE A 37 -17.00 -9.17 12.54
CA ILE A 37 -15.63 -9.31 13.04
C ILE A 37 -14.98 -7.93 12.91
N PRO A 38 -14.41 -7.35 13.99
CA PRO A 38 -13.71 -6.06 13.90
C PRO A 38 -12.60 -6.09 12.85
N TYR A 39 -12.49 -5.03 12.06
CA TYR A 39 -11.52 -4.99 10.96
C TYR A 39 -10.06 -5.14 11.43
N ASP A 40 -9.71 -4.63 12.61
CA ASP A 40 -8.38 -4.88 13.22
C ASP A 40 -8.10 -6.38 13.41
N GLU A 41 -9.12 -7.15 13.78
CA GLU A 41 -8.99 -8.59 13.91
C GLU A 41 -8.88 -9.27 12.54
N ILE A 42 -9.66 -8.84 11.56
CA ILE A 42 -9.53 -9.30 10.18
C ILE A 42 -8.10 -9.05 9.67
N LYS A 43 -7.58 -7.81 9.81
CA LYS A 43 -6.18 -7.49 9.46
C LYS A 43 -5.19 -8.42 10.16
N ARG A 44 -5.38 -8.65 11.46
CA ARG A 44 -4.48 -9.50 12.26
C ARG A 44 -4.43 -10.94 11.77
N ILE A 45 -5.59 -11.55 11.53
CA ILE A 45 -5.67 -12.96 11.12
C ILE A 45 -5.30 -13.17 9.66
N THR A 46 -5.45 -12.17 8.81
CA THR A 46 -5.13 -12.24 7.37
C THR A 46 -3.76 -11.70 7.01
N SER A 47 -3.04 -11.07 7.96
CA SER A 47 -1.71 -10.53 7.73
C SER A 47 -0.67 -11.58 7.32
N THR A 48 -0.87 -12.83 7.74
CA THR A 48 0.03 -13.97 7.47
C THR A 48 -0.39 -14.80 6.25
N LEU A 49 -1.49 -14.45 5.57
CA LEU A 49 -1.95 -15.21 4.40
C LEU A 49 -1.00 -15.03 3.22
N GLN A 50 -0.54 -16.14 2.66
CA GLN A 50 0.31 -16.15 1.46
C GLN A 50 -0.44 -15.61 0.23
N ASN A 51 -1.72 -15.98 0.09
CA ASN A 51 -2.62 -15.45 -0.94
C ASN A 51 -3.56 -14.44 -0.27
N LYS A 52 -3.46 -13.16 -0.63
CA LYS A 52 -4.20 -12.06 0.02
C LYS A 52 -5.70 -12.02 -0.31
N ASP A 53 -6.35 -13.16 -0.52
CA ASP A 53 -7.81 -13.21 -0.60
C ASP A 53 -8.43 -13.15 0.81
N THR A 54 -8.39 -11.94 1.40
CA THR A 54 -8.97 -11.68 2.71
C THR A 54 -10.46 -11.99 2.75
N LEU A 55 -11.20 -11.67 1.68
CA LEU A 55 -12.63 -12.00 1.58
C LEU A 55 -12.86 -13.51 1.55
N GLY A 56 -12.06 -14.26 0.80
CA GLY A 56 -12.14 -15.72 0.79
C GLY A 56 -11.83 -16.34 2.14
N TYR A 57 -10.85 -15.81 2.87
CA TYR A 57 -10.54 -16.30 4.21
C TYR A 57 -11.68 -16.04 5.21
N VAL A 58 -12.25 -14.83 5.18
CA VAL A 58 -13.30 -14.42 6.14
C VAL A 58 -14.64 -15.06 5.83
N PHE A 59 -15.04 -15.08 4.55
CA PHE A 59 -16.39 -15.48 4.13
C PHE A 59 -16.48 -16.87 3.49
N LYS A 60 -15.32 -17.53 3.29
CA LYS A 60 -15.19 -18.91 2.78
C LYS A 60 -16.01 -19.14 1.49
N GLU A 61 -16.92 -20.11 1.50
CA GLU A 61 -17.76 -20.49 0.35
C GLU A 61 -18.67 -19.34 -0.12
N ARG A 62 -18.93 -18.35 0.73
CA ARG A 62 -19.75 -17.16 0.40
C ARG A 62 -18.90 -15.95 -0.05
N ARG A 63 -17.65 -16.20 -0.42
CA ARG A 63 -16.68 -15.16 -0.82
C ARG A 63 -17.19 -14.25 -1.94
N ASP A 64 -17.81 -14.80 -2.99
CA ASP A 64 -18.24 -14.01 -4.15
C ASP A 64 -19.46 -13.15 -3.82
N GLU A 65 -20.38 -13.66 -2.97
CA GLU A 65 -21.49 -12.88 -2.43
C GLU A 65 -20.96 -11.72 -1.56
N ALA A 66 -20.01 -12.03 -0.66
CA ALA A 66 -19.37 -11.03 0.18
C ALA A 66 -18.63 -9.96 -0.63
N ALA A 67 -17.91 -10.37 -1.70
CA ALA A 67 -17.25 -9.45 -2.60
C ALA A 67 -18.24 -8.49 -3.29
N GLY A 68 -19.41 -8.97 -3.67
CA GLY A 68 -20.49 -8.15 -4.22
C GLY A 68 -20.86 -7.01 -3.26
N TYR A 69 -21.19 -7.31 -2.01
CA TYR A 69 -21.56 -6.31 -1.01
C TYR A 69 -20.38 -5.40 -0.61
N PHE A 70 -19.18 -5.98 -0.47
CA PHE A 70 -17.99 -5.21 -0.12
C PHE A 70 -17.69 -4.14 -1.18
N TYR A 71 -17.66 -4.55 -2.44
CA TYR A 71 -17.36 -3.60 -3.52
C TYR A 71 -18.52 -2.65 -3.82
N GLU A 72 -19.78 -3.04 -3.60
CA GLU A 72 -20.92 -2.11 -3.63
C GLU A 72 -20.71 -0.94 -2.67
N TYR A 73 -20.26 -1.22 -1.45
CA TYR A 73 -19.96 -0.19 -0.46
C TYR A 73 -18.75 0.67 -0.87
N ILE A 74 -17.66 0.02 -1.26
CA ILE A 74 -16.43 0.71 -1.68
C ILE A 74 -16.71 1.65 -2.86
N GLU A 75 -17.40 1.17 -3.90
CA GLU A 75 -17.76 1.97 -5.07
C GLU A 75 -18.51 3.26 -4.72
N LYS A 76 -19.31 3.21 -3.69
CA LYS A 76 -20.14 4.33 -3.29
C LYS A 76 -19.46 5.30 -2.33
N PHE A 77 -18.56 4.81 -1.49
CA PHE A 77 -18.09 5.57 -0.32
C PHE A 77 -16.56 5.65 -0.16
N HIS A 78 -15.75 5.09 -1.07
CA HIS A 78 -14.30 4.99 -0.86
C HIS A 78 -13.60 6.34 -0.70
N THR A 79 -14.17 7.42 -1.24
CA THR A 79 -13.62 8.76 -1.08
C THR A 79 -14.23 9.58 0.07
N ASP A 80 -15.34 9.15 0.68
CA ASP A 80 -16.11 9.98 1.61
C ASP A 80 -15.32 10.36 2.88
N ARG A 81 -14.55 9.42 3.41
CA ARG A 81 -13.73 9.62 4.62
C ARG A 81 -12.24 9.50 4.35
N LEU A 82 -11.87 9.57 3.08
CA LEU A 82 -10.49 9.51 2.67
C LEU A 82 -9.72 10.73 3.16
N ALA A 83 -8.63 10.50 3.86
CA ALA A 83 -7.72 11.53 4.34
C ALA A 83 -6.27 11.11 4.08
N PRO A 84 -5.33 12.06 3.95
CA PRO A 84 -3.92 11.71 3.94
C PRO A 84 -3.49 11.16 5.30
N MET A 85 -2.58 10.19 5.31
CA MET A 85 -1.88 9.81 6.53
C MET A 85 -1.05 10.99 7.04
N PHE A 86 -0.94 11.10 8.37
CA PHE A 86 -0.17 12.18 8.98
C PHE A 86 1.28 12.18 8.50
N GLY A 87 1.71 13.29 7.91
CA GLY A 87 3.05 13.45 7.34
C GLY A 87 3.21 13.01 5.88
N ALA A 88 2.19 12.42 5.24
CA ALA A 88 2.28 11.95 3.86
C ALA A 88 2.61 13.08 2.87
N GLU A 89 1.87 14.19 2.94
CA GLU A 89 2.12 15.33 2.06
C GLU A 89 3.51 15.95 2.28
N LYS A 90 3.96 16.02 3.54
CA LYS A 90 5.30 16.51 3.87
C LYS A 90 6.39 15.60 3.30
N LEU A 91 6.22 14.28 3.40
CA LEU A 91 7.16 13.31 2.84
C LEU A 91 7.23 13.40 1.32
N LEU A 92 6.08 13.44 0.64
CA LEU A 92 6.02 13.58 -0.81
C LEU A 92 6.60 14.92 -1.29
N GLY A 93 6.30 16.01 -0.57
CA GLY A 93 6.88 17.32 -0.83
C GLY A 93 8.41 17.32 -0.69
N PHE A 94 8.93 16.71 0.38
CA PHE A 94 10.38 16.54 0.59
C PHE A 94 11.02 15.75 -0.56
N CYS A 95 10.44 14.61 -0.97
CA CYS A 95 10.97 13.85 -2.10
C CYS A 95 11.06 14.70 -3.36
N CYS A 96 10.01 15.48 -3.65
CA CYS A 96 9.97 16.37 -4.80
C CYS A 96 11.05 17.47 -4.72
N GLU A 97 11.19 18.13 -3.57
CA GLU A 97 12.18 19.18 -3.32
C GLU A 97 13.63 18.68 -3.46
N LYS A 98 13.87 17.45 -3.06
CA LYS A 98 15.19 16.79 -3.16
C LYS A 98 15.44 16.10 -4.49
N GLY A 99 14.46 16.09 -5.40
CA GLY A 99 14.58 15.51 -6.73
C GLY A 99 14.50 13.99 -6.76
N LEU A 100 13.92 13.35 -5.71
CA LEU A 100 13.59 11.93 -5.77
C LEU A 100 12.40 11.72 -6.71
N GLU A 101 12.52 10.74 -7.60
CA GLU A 101 11.40 10.31 -8.41
C GLU A 101 10.48 9.40 -7.58
N CYS A 102 9.21 9.82 -7.44
CA CYS A 102 8.23 9.06 -6.68
C CYS A 102 7.40 8.17 -7.60
N TYR A 103 7.16 6.96 -7.13
CA TYR A 103 6.36 5.93 -7.79
C TYR A 103 5.34 5.34 -6.81
N LEU A 104 4.22 4.85 -7.31
CA LEU A 104 3.19 4.23 -6.49
C LEU A 104 2.91 2.82 -7.00
N ILE A 105 2.95 1.83 -6.09
CA ILE A 105 2.50 0.46 -6.39
C ILE A 105 1.49 0.05 -5.32
N THR A 106 0.28 -0.29 -5.73
CA THR A 106 -0.80 -0.62 -4.80
C THR A 106 -1.61 -1.83 -5.26
N ASN A 107 -2.11 -2.61 -4.31
CA ASN A 107 -3.09 -3.67 -4.58
C ASN A 107 -4.54 -3.15 -4.62
N LYS A 108 -4.71 -1.82 -4.66
CA LYS A 108 -5.99 -1.18 -4.93
C LYS A 108 -6.29 -1.20 -6.43
N LYS A 109 -7.56 -1.45 -6.80
CA LYS A 109 -7.98 -1.45 -8.21
C LYS A 109 -7.82 -0.07 -8.85
N THR A 110 -7.38 -0.05 -10.12
CA THR A 110 -7.09 1.17 -10.89
C THR A 110 -8.18 2.23 -10.82
N ARG A 111 -9.46 1.85 -10.89
CA ARG A 111 -10.57 2.81 -10.85
C ARG A 111 -10.61 3.58 -9.53
N PHE A 112 -10.37 2.93 -8.39
CA PHE A 112 -10.41 3.57 -7.08
C PHE A 112 -9.18 4.45 -6.83
N ILE A 113 -8.00 3.97 -7.18
CA ILE A 113 -6.78 4.74 -6.93
C ILE A 113 -6.75 6.05 -7.70
N LYS A 114 -7.30 6.08 -8.93
CA LYS A 114 -7.40 7.32 -9.72
C LYS A 114 -8.23 8.40 -9.01
N GLU A 115 -9.43 8.04 -8.54
CA GLU A 115 -10.33 8.96 -7.84
C GLU A 115 -9.74 9.41 -6.50
N GLU A 116 -9.08 8.50 -5.77
CA GLU A 116 -8.45 8.82 -4.49
C GLU A 116 -7.22 9.73 -4.66
N LEU A 117 -6.39 9.51 -5.68
CA LEU A 117 -5.27 10.40 -6.02
C LEU A 117 -5.75 11.81 -6.38
N GLU A 118 -6.85 11.92 -7.14
CA GLU A 118 -7.48 13.19 -7.48
C GLU A 118 -8.03 13.88 -6.22
N LYS A 119 -8.77 13.14 -5.38
CA LYS A 119 -9.34 13.63 -4.12
C LYS A 119 -8.30 14.23 -3.17
N LEU A 120 -7.15 13.57 -3.02
CA LEU A 120 -6.06 14.04 -2.16
C LEU A 120 -5.08 15.00 -2.84
N GLY A 121 -5.18 15.17 -4.16
CA GLY A 121 -4.25 15.98 -4.94
C GLY A 121 -2.83 15.40 -4.99
N PHE A 122 -2.66 14.09 -4.79
CA PHE A 122 -1.36 13.45 -4.72
C PHE A 122 -0.84 12.95 -6.07
N GLY A 123 -1.68 12.87 -7.10
CA GLY A 123 -1.27 12.42 -8.45
C GLY A 123 -0.08 13.17 -9.02
N LYS A 124 0.08 14.45 -8.68
CA LYS A 124 1.17 15.33 -9.15
C LYS A 124 2.57 14.89 -8.69
N TYR A 125 2.68 14.07 -7.63
CA TYR A 125 3.95 13.63 -7.08
C TYR A 125 4.52 12.42 -7.82
N PHE A 126 3.67 11.60 -8.46
CA PHE A 126 4.09 10.31 -8.99
C PHE A 126 4.42 10.34 -10.47
N LYS A 127 5.58 9.81 -10.83
CA LYS A 127 5.98 9.57 -12.23
C LYS A 127 5.13 8.48 -12.87
N LYS A 128 4.84 7.43 -12.09
CA LYS A 128 4.00 6.31 -12.52
C LYS A 128 3.27 5.69 -11.34
N VAL A 129 2.08 5.20 -11.62
CA VAL A 129 1.23 4.46 -10.69
C VAL A 129 0.97 3.09 -11.30
N VAL A 130 1.17 2.03 -10.50
CA VAL A 130 0.82 0.64 -10.86
C VAL A 130 -0.20 0.16 -9.85
N ALA A 131 -1.37 -0.23 -10.34
CA ALA A 131 -2.51 -0.64 -9.54
C ALA A 131 -2.90 -2.10 -9.81
N ALA A 132 -3.67 -2.71 -8.89
CA ALA A 132 -4.12 -4.09 -9.04
C ALA A 132 -4.93 -4.32 -10.31
N GLY A 133 -4.63 -5.42 -11.00
CA GLY A 133 -5.28 -5.84 -12.23
C GLY A 133 -4.75 -5.18 -13.49
N GLU A 134 -3.72 -4.35 -13.43
CA GLU A 134 -3.06 -3.78 -14.62
C GLU A 134 -2.10 -4.79 -15.28
N TYR A 135 -1.60 -5.74 -14.51
CA TYR A 135 -0.71 -6.81 -14.95
C TYR A 135 -1.27 -8.17 -14.55
N ALA A 136 -0.69 -9.25 -15.08
CA ALA A 136 -1.13 -10.61 -14.79
C ALA A 136 -1.03 -10.97 -13.30
N GLU A 137 -0.11 -10.35 -12.59
CA GLU A 137 0.09 -10.52 -11.15
C GLU A 137 0.23 -9.15 -10.48
N ASP A 138 -0.33 -9.04 -9.27
CA ASP A 138 -0.25 -7.83 -8.45
C ASP A 138 1.00 -7.84 -7.55
N LYS A 139 1.29 -6.72 -6.86
CA LYS A 139 2.41 -6.69 -5.90
C LYS A 139 2.18 -7.73 -4.78
N PRO A 140 3.22 -8.41 -4.31
CA PRO A 140 4.65 -8.13 -4.51
C PRO A 140 5.29 -8.89 -5.68
N HIS A 141 4.51 -9.38 -6.64
CA HIS A 141 5.06 -10.12 -7.76
C HIS A 141 5.97 -9.23 -8.64
N PRO A 142 7.16 -9.71 -9.08
CA PRO A 142 8.09 -8.91 -9.87
C PRO A 142 7.49 -8.26 -11.11
N LEU A 143 6.53 -8.91 -11.79
CA LEU A 143 5.84 -8.33 -12.96
C LEU A 143 5.23 -6.95 -12.64
N ALA A 144 4.46 -6.82 -11.56
CA ALA A 144 3.89 -5.55 -11.16
C ALA A 144 4.97 -4.58 -10.65
N CYS A 145 5.94 -5.10 -9.86
CA CYS A 145 7.00 -4.28 -9.30
C CYS A 145 7.91 -3.67 -10.38
N HIS A 146 8.38 -4.47 -11.33
CA HIS A 146 9.26 -3.98 -12.40
C HIS A 146 8.52 -3.06 -13.38
N ALA A 147 7.21 -3.25 -13.54
CA ALA A 147 6.41 -2.43 -14.42
C ALA A 147 6.41 -0.94 -14.04
N VAL A 148 6.63 -0.60 -12.76
CA VAL A 148 6.69 0.80 -12.31
C VAL A 148 7.86 1.55 -12.95
N PHE A 149 8.96 0.84 -13.28
CA PHE A 149 10.13 1.36 -13.98
C PHE A 149 10.16 0.97 -15.47
N ASP A 150 9.01 0.67 -16.08
CA ASP A 150 8.92 0.22 -17.48
C ASP A 150 9.85 -0.98 -17.78
N ASN A 151 10.01 -1.88 -16.80
CA ASN A 151 10.89 -3.04 -16.81
C ASN A 151 12.39 -2.72 -17.01
N ARG A 152 12.80 -1.49 -16.64
CA ARG A 152 14.19 -1.03 -16.65
C ARG A 152 14.60 -0.65 -15.22
N LEU A 153 14.89 -1.67 -14.41
CA LEU A 153 15.22 -1.45 -13.01
C LEU A 153 16.46 -0.58 -12.87
N PRO A 154 16.38 0.48 -12.05
CA PRO A 154 17.56 1.20 -11.61
C PRO A 154 18.37 0.35 -10.60
N PRO A 155 19.58 0.77 -10.22
CA PRO A 155 20.34 0.09 -9.17
C PRO A 155 19.52 -0.03 -7.89
N ALA A 156 19.47 -1.23 -7.32
CA ALA A 156 18.61 -1.53 -6.16
C ALA A 156 18.94 -0.63 -4.95
N GLY A 157 20.22 -0.32 -4.71
CA GLY A 157 20.65 0.56 -3.64
C GLY A 157 20.19 2.02 -3.78
N GLU A 158 19.67 2.43 -4.95
CA GLU A 158 19.10 3.75 -5.18
C GLU A 158 17.57 3.79 -4.97
N ILE A 159 16.95 2.64 -4.69
CA ILE A 159 15.50 2.50 -4.49
C ILE A 159 15.19 2.35 -3.00
N VAL A 160 14.21 3.09 -2.52
CA VAL A 160 13.59 2.87 -1.22
C VAL A 160 12.10 2.58 -1.40
N VAL A 161 11.59 1.54 -0.73
CA VAL A 161 10.17 1.21 -0.68
C VAL A 161 9.60 1.64 0.66
N ILE A 162 8.46 2.34 0.66
CA ILE A 162 7.80 2.83 1.87
C ILE A 162 6.37 2.28 1.88
N GLY A 163 6.04 1.51 2.91
CA GLY A 163 4.74 0.86 3.04
C GLY A 163 4.37 0.52 4.48
N ASP A 164 3.24 -0.16 4.71
CA ASP A 164 2.75 -0.52 6.05
C ASP A 164 2.69 -2.04 6.30
N GLY A 165 3.03 -2.86 5.30
CA GLY A 165 2.78 -4.28 5.36
C GLY A 165 3.89 -5.20 4.82
N GLU A 166 3.71 -6.50 5.03
CA GLU A 166 4.61 -7.54 4.54
C GLU A 166 4.79 -7.50 3.01
N ALA A 167 3.74 -7.08 2.27
CA ALA A 167 3.81 -6.94 0.82
C ALA A 167 4.87 -5.93 0.39
N ASP A 168 5.10 -4.90 1.21
CA ASP A 168 6.04 -3.84 0.88
C ASP A 168 7.48 -4.30 1.09
N VAL A 169 7.74 -5.09 2.15
CA VAL A 169 9.04 -5.75 2.34
C VAL A 169 9.34 -6.69 1.18
N LYS A 170 8.34 -7.46 0.73
CA LYS A 170 8.49 -8.35 -0.44
C LYS A 170 8.62 -7.56 -1.74
N THR A 171 7.96 -6.39 -1.86
CA THR A 171 8.13 -5.49 -3.01
C THR A 171 9.56 -4.95 -3.08
N ALA A 172 10.15 -4.57 -1.93
CA ALA A 172 11.56 -4.17 -1.90
C ALA A 172 12.49 -5.31 -2.34
N ALA A 173 12.23 -6.54 -1.90
CA ALA A 173 12.97 -7.71 -2.35
C ALA A 173 12.80 -7.99 -3.86
N ALA A 174 11.63 -7.68 -4.44
CA ALA A 174 11.39 -7.86 -5.87
C ALA A 174 12.19 -6.88 -6.76
N PHE A 175 12.76 -5.82 -6.20
CA PHE A 175 13.70 -4.91 -6.88
C PHE A 175 15.16 -5.36 -6.75
N GLU A 176 15.40 -6.66 -6.58
CA GLU A 176 16.76 -7.19 -6.57
C GLU A 176 17.45 -6.99 -7.91
N HIS A 177 18.67 -6.48 -7.86
CA HIS A 177 19.57 -6.32 -9.01
C HIS A 177 21.01 -6.53 -8.56
N ASP A 178 21.76 -7.37 -9.27
CA ASP A 178 23.16 -7.69 -9.01
C ASP A 178 23.46 -8.17 -7.56
N GLY A 179 22.50 -8.87 -6.93
CA GLY A 179 22.63 -9.38 -5.57
C GLY A 179 22.33 -8.36 -4.47
N GLU A 180 21.95 -7.14 -4.83
CA GLU A 180 21.44 -6.11 -3.93
C GLU A 180 19.92 -6.00 -4.07
N ARG A 181 19.22 -5.69 -2.98
CA ARG A 181 17.79 -5.38 -2.99
C ARG A 181 17.54 -3.91 -2.60
N ALA A 182 16.37 -3.41 -2.95
CA ALA A 182 15.93 -2.11 -2.45
C ALA A 182 15.75 -2.15 -0.93
N GLU A 183 15.93 -1.00 -0.27
CA GLU A 183 15.64 -0.85 1.14
C GLU A 183 14.14 -0.63 1.38
N CYS A 184 13.67 -1.10 2.54
CA CYS A 184 12.27 -1.00 2.94
C CYS A 184 12.12 -0.23 4.25
N ILE A 185 11.26 0.77 4.23
CA ILE A 185 10.81 1.50 5.42
C ILE A 185 9.36 1.10 5.71
N ILE A 186 9.09 0.49 6.85
CA ILE A 186 7.74 0.15 7.29
C ILE A 186 7.20 1.21 8.24
N TYR A 187 6.09 1.83 7.83
CA TYR A 187 5.28 2.73 8.64
C TYR A 187 4.34 1.91 9.55
N ASP A 188 4.63 1.91 10.84
CA ASP A 188 3.88 1.15 11.86
C ASP A 188 3.55 2.02 13.09
N PRO A 189 2.63 2.99 12.95
CA PRO A 189 2.30 3.94 14.02
C PRO A 189 1.70 3.30 15.26
N LYS A 190 1.25 2.05 15.16
CA LYS A 190 0.64 1.30 16.27
C LYS A 190 1.55 0.19 16.82
N ARG A 191 2.78 0.03 16.30
CA ARG A 191 3.73 -1.03 16.66
C ARG A 191 3.15 -2.44 16.55
N LYS A 192 2.31 -2.66 15.54
CA LYS A 192 1.59 -3.93 15.30
C LYS A 192 2.20 -4.79 14.20
N TYR A 193 3.18 -4.28 13.46
CA TYR A 193 3.83 -5.02 12.38
C TYR A 193 4.53 -6.28 12.92
N ARG A 194 4.29 -7.42 12.27
CA ARG A 194 4.81 -8.75 12.65
C ARG A 194 5.32 -9.55 11.44
N GLY A 195 5.51 -8.91 10.30
CA GLY A 195 6.05 -9.51 9.08
C GLY A 195 7.58 -9.66 9.11
N PRO A 196 8.19 -9.98 7.95
CA PRO A 196 9.64 -10.01 7.77
C PRO A 196 10.28 -8.68 8.19
N GLU A 197 11.53 -8.74 8.71
CA GLU A 197 12.21 -7.54 9.20
C GLU A 197 12.53 -6.58 8.05
N PRO A 198 12.06 -5.33 8.08
CA PRO A 198 12.44 -4.28 7.13
C PRO A 198 13.78 -3.67 7.53
N ASP A 199 14.36 -2.82 6.68
CA ASP A 199 15.57 -2.07 7.00
C ASP A 199 15.29 -1.00 8.07
N HIS A 200 14.10 -0.36 8.00
CA HIS A 200 13.67 0.62 8.97
C HIS A 200 12.20 0.43 9.37
N LYS A 201 11.89 0.67 10.66
CA LYS A 201 10.52 0.80 11.17
C LYS A 201 10.34 2.20 11.73
N ILE A 202 9.26 2.86 11.32
CA ILE A 202 8.92 4.22 11.72
C ILE A 202 7.50 4.30 12.27
N GLU A 203 7.26 5.20 13.22
CA GLU A 203 5.93 5.46 13.77
C GLU A 203 5.27 6.70 13.14
N SER A 204 6.05 7.51 12.43
CA SER A 204 5.60 8.69 11.70
C SER A 204 6.28 8.77 10.34
N LEU A 205 5.53 9.13 9.29
CA LEU A 205 6.11 9.39 7.97
C LEU A 205 7.12 10.56 7.96
N ILE A 206 7.10 11.41 8.99
CA ILE A 206 8.12 12.45 9.18
C ILE A 206 9.49 11.84 9.51
N GLU A 207 9.53 10.68 10.14
CA GLU A 207 10.79 9.97 10.39
C GLU A 207 11.42 9.45 9.10
N ALA A 208 10.60 9.07 8.11
CA ALA A 208 11.11 8.69 6.79
C ALA A 208 11.90 9.85 6.16
N VAL A 209 11.43 11.10 6.30
CA VAL A 209 12.18 12.28 5.82
C VAL A 209 13.58 12.33 6.44
N ALA A 210 13.71 12.07 7.74
CA ALA A 210 15.00 12.10 8.42
C ALA A 210 15.93 10.94 7.99
N ILE A 211 15.37 9.79 7.63
CA ILE A 211 16.14 8.66 7.07
C ILE A 211 16.64 9.03 5.66
N LEU A 212 15.74 9.47 4.80
CA LEU A 212 16.07 9.83 3.42
C LEU A 212 17.10 10.98 3.31
N GLU A 213 17.11 11.90 4.30
CA GLU A 213 18.03 13.04 4.31
C GLU A 213 19.45 12.67 4.73
N LYS A 214 19.61 11.62 5.55
CA LYS A 214 20.92 11.18 6.08
C LYS A 214 21.70 10.31 5.10
N GLU A 215 21.00 9.60 4.24
CA GLU A 215 21.55 8.68 3.24
C GLU A 215 21.83 9.41 1.91
#